data_676e6d88b9b9c8a3d5e98d74708fe756
#
_entry.id   676e6d88b9b9c8a3d5e98d74708fe756
#
_cell.length_a   1.000
_cell.length_b   1.000
_cell.length_c   1.000
_cell.angle_alpha   90.00
_cell.angle_beta   90.00
_cell.angle_gamma   90.00
#
_symmetry.space_group_name_H-M   'P 1'
#
loop_
_entity.id
_entity.type
_entity.pdbx_description
1 polymer ?
#
loop_
_entity_poly.entity_id
_entity_poly.type
_entity_poly.pdbx_seq_one_letter_code
_entity_poly.pdbx_strand_id
1 'polypeptide(L)'
;MRSVCLSLLLILLPASVLAFEVDHWPDGAFGGQPARLNWQGPVPVPVTRPLTLCALYPHLRDAYWLSVNQGMVEEAKRLGVTLRIHEAGGYGALAEQRQQLQQCVSEGSDAILLGAVSYDGLDEAISASPLPVFGLVNDLPAGLVKAKVGVSWYQMGWQMGQWLAKRHPAGSPPVTVALFPGPQASGGNNFVEPGFADGIEGSAIRLVTTARGDNSREIQRTLVQQTLARHPDLDYLVGGAIAAEVAVNELAQRQRDRPKVLSTYFSHGVQRGLRRGKVLAANSDQMRQQGRLALAQAVCLLQSPEAGEQQCPRVMGPPILTLEAPLANPTDSLSDGTFRPVYRVGVDASGN
;
A
#
# COMPACT_ATOMS: atom_id res chain seq x y z
N MET A 1 -22.36 -65.24 13.61
CA MET A 1 -21.34 -64.22 13.57
C MET A 1 -21.81 -63.15 12.62
N ARG A 2 -22.23 -61.98 13.14
CA ARG A 2 -22.69 -60.82 12.34
C ARG A 2 -21.53 -59.83 12.27
N SER A 3 -20.97 -59.67 11.06
CA SER A 3 -19.96 -58.61 10.81
C SER A 3 -20.63 -57.24 10.75
N VAL A 4 -20.28 -56.35 11.64
CA VAL A 4 -20.66 -54.93 11.62
C VAL A 4 -19.62 -54.21 10.78
N CYS A 5 -19.99 -53.76 9.56
CA CYS A 5 -19.18 -52.84 8.77
C CYS A 5 -19.34 -51.44 9.37
N LEU A 6 -18.29 -50.92 9.98
CA LEU A 6 -18.18 -49.56 10.44
C LEU A 6 -17.81 -48.67 9.24
N SER A 7 -18.79 -47.98 8.65
CA SER A 7 -18.55 -47.00 7.60
C SER A 7 -17.97 -45.73 8.22
N LEU A 8 -16.69 -45.47 7.98
CA LEU A 8 -16.02 -44.23 8.37
C LEU A 8 -16.53 -43.10 7.46
N LEU A 9 -17.38 -42.23 8.00
CA LEU A 9 -17.85 -41.04 7.32
C LEU A 9 -16.72 -40.00 7.39
N LEU A 10 -15.97 -39.81 6.31
CA LEU A 10 -15.00 -38.69 6.18
C LEU A 10 -15.78 -37.39 6.11
N ILE A 11 -15.83 -36.66 7.20
CA ILE A 11 -16.36 -35.31 7.23
C ILE A 11 -15.30 -34.39 6.57
N LEU A 12 -15.50 -34.09 5.29
CA LEU A 12 -14.77 -33.02 4.61
C LEU A 12 -15.21 -31.68 5.27
N LEU A 13 -14.40 -31.19 6.19
CA LEU A 13 -14.54 -29.80 6.68
C LEU A 13 -14.34 -28.89 5.47
N PRO A 14 -15.28 -27.95 5.19
CA PRO A 14 -15.09 -26.98 4.13
C PRO A 14 -13.83 -26.18 4.46
N ALA A 15 -12.87 -26.12 3.55
CA ALA A 15 -11.76 -25.20 3.65
C ALA A 15 -12.34 -23.80 3.79
N SER A 16 -12.04 -23.13 4.91
CA SER A 16 -12.48 -21.77 5.15
C SER A 16 -11.93 -20.89 4.02
N VAL A 17 -12.79 -20.47 3.10
CA VAL A 17 -12.44 -19.51 2.07
C VAL A 17 -12.16 -18.19 2.80
N LEU A 18 -10.94 -17.71 2.70
CA LEU A 18 -10.55 -16.42 3.29
C LEU A 18 -11.19 -15.33 2.42
N ALA A 19 -12.24 -14.70 2.93
CA ALA A 19 -12.87 -13.57 2.25
C ALA A 19 -12.13 -12.28 2.61
N PHE A 20 -11.94 -11.41 1.62
CA PHE A 20 -11.30 -10.10 1.76
C PHE A 20 -12.37 -9.01 1.63
N GLU A 21 -12.49 -8.15 2.62
CA GLU A 21 -13.24 -6.91 2.45
C GLU A 21 -12.38 -5.94 1.62
N VAL A 22 -12.87 -5.54 0.45
CA VAL A 22 -12.15 -4.66 -0.46
C VAL A 22 -13.01 -3.50 -0.94
N ASP A 23 -12.36 -2.38 -1.19
CA ASP A 23 -12.85 -1.31 -2.04
C ASP A 23 -12.57 -1.69 -3.50
N HIS A 24 -13.58 -1.59 -4.36
CA HIS A 24 -13.54 -1.97 -5.77
C HIS A 24 -13.95 -0.79 -6.65
N TRP A 25 -13.16 -0.51 -7.68
CA TRP A 25 -13.37 0.56 -8.66
C TRP A 25 -13.64 -0.06 -10.04
N PRO A 26 -14.90 -0.27 -10.40
CA PRO A 26 -15.25 -0.95 -11.66
C PRO A 26 -14.83 -0.15 -12.91
N ASP A 27 -14.64 1.17 -12.79
CA ASP A 27 -14.22 2.05 -13.90
C ASP A 27 -12.71 1.97 -14.21
N GLY A 28 -11.97 1.13 -13.52
CA GLY A 28 -10.57 0.85 -13.83
C GLY A 28 -9.55 1.87 -13.31
N ALA A 29 -9.95 2.83 -12.46
CA ALA A 29 -9.07 3.83 -11.86
C ALA A 29 -9.42 4.06 -10.37
N PHE A 30 -8.44 4.45 -9.55
CA PHE A 30 -8.65 4.81 -8.13
C PHE A 30 -9.35 6.17 -7.95
N GLY A 31 -10.23 6.55 -8.89
CA GLY A 31 -11.06 7.75 -8.83
C GLY A 31 -12.47 7.47 -8.32
N GLY A 32 -13.17 8.51 -7.87
CA GLY A 32 -14.55 8.40 -7.40
C GLY A 32 -14.71 7.60 -6.12
N GLN A 33 -15.97 7.21 -5.85
CA GLN A 33 -16.31 6.41 -4.68
C GLN A 33 -16.24 4.92 -5.04
N PRO A 34 -15.48 4.10 -4.30
CA PRO A 34 -15.45 2.67 -4.53
C PRO A 34 -16.75 1.99 -4.09
N ALA A 35 -17.05 0.86 -4.72
CA ALA A 35 -18.02 -0.09 -4.21
C ALA A 35 -17.35 -1.03 -3.19
N ARG A 36 -18.04 -1.30 -2.06
CA ARG A 36 -17.57 -2.28 -1.09
C ARG A 36 -17.88 -3.69 -1.59
N LEU A 37 -16.89 -4.57 -1.62
CA LEU A 37 -17.02 -5.95 -2.06
C LEU A 37 -16.40 -6.91 -1.04
N ASN A 38 -17.07 -8.03 -0.80
CA ASN A 38 -16.53 -9.13 0.00
C ASN A 38 -15.98 -10.20 -0.96
N TRP A 39 -14.72 -10.07 -1.33
CA TRP A 39 -14.09 -10.90 -2.34
C TRP A 39 -13.56 -12.21 -1.78
N GLN A 40 -13.94 -13.32 -2.41
CA GLN A 40 -13.58 -14.67 -1.94
C GLN A 40 -12.16 -15.13 -2.34
N GLY A 41 -11.41 -14.29 -3.06
CA GLY A 41 -10.10 -14.67 -3.58
C GLY A 41 -10.17 -15.64 -4.77
N PRO A 42 -9.01 -16.11 -5.25
CA PRO A 42 -8.95 -17.08 -6.34
C PRO A 42 -9.47 -18.45 -5.91
N VAL A 43 -10.13 -19.17 -6.81
CA VAL A 43 -10.60 -20.56 -6.64
C VAL A 43 -10.18 -21.33 -7.89
N PRO A 44 -9.71 -22.55 -7.76
CA PRO A 44 -9.46 -23.34 -6.55
C PRO A 44 -8.16 -22.92 -5.82
N VAL A 45 -8.06 -23.35 -4.57
CA VAL A 45 -6.85 -23.21 -3.74
C VAL A 45 -6.44 -24.61 -3.23
N PRO A 46 -5.18 -25.03 -3.39
CA PRO A 46 -4.09 -24.38 -4.14
C PRO A 46 -4.34 -24.32 -5.64
N VAL A 47 -3.47 -23.57 -6.36
CA VAL A 47 -3.57 -23.45 -7.83
C VAL A 47 -3.48 -24.80 -8.54
N THR A 48 -4.20 -24.93 -9.67
CA THR A 48 -4.26 -26.21 -10.41
C THR A 48 -3.04 -26.48 -11.28
N ARG A 49 -2.26 -25.44 -11.61
CA ARG A 49 -0.99 -25.55 -12.33
C ARG A 49 0.11 -24.79 -11.62
N PRO A 50 1.38 -25.19 -11.72
CA PRO A 50 2.48 -24.38 -11.21
C PRO A 50 2.47 -22.99 -11.81
N LEU A 51 2.56 -21.96 -10.98
CA LEU A 51 2.67 -20.56 -11.36
C LEU A 51 3.95 -19.98 -10.77
N THR A 52 4.69 -19.21 -11.57
CA THR A 52 5.84 -18.43 -11.14
C THR A 52 5.53 -16.95 -11.35
N LEU A 53 5.44 -16.18 -10.28
CA LEU A 53 5.18 -14.73 -10.32
C LEU A 53 6.47 -13.97 -10.00
N CYS A 54 6.68 -12.86 -10.71
CA CYS A 54 7.80 -11.95 -10.49
C CYS A 54 7.27 -10.65 -9.89
N ALA A 55 7.77 -10.23 -8.73
CA ALA A 55 7.38 -8.99 -8.09
C ALA A 55 8.53 -7.98 -8.11
N LEU A 56 8.25 -6.78 -8.57
CA LEU A 56 9.19 -5.67 -8.67
C LEU A 56 8.84 -4.61 -7.64
N TYR A 57 9.80 -4.27 -6.77
CA TYR A 57 9.65 -3.29 -5.70
C TYR A 57 10.56 -2.09 -5.94
N PRO A 58 10.16 -0.88 -5.51
CA PRO A 58 11.09 0.24 -5.45
C PRO A 58 12.29 -0.08 -4.55
N HIS A 59 12.04 -0.59 -3.35
CA HIS A 59 13.04 -1.05 -2.37
C HIS A 59 12.38 -1.85 -1.24
N LEU A 60 13.17 -2.59 -0.46
CA LEU A 60 12.73 -3.33 0.72
C LEU A 60 13.39 -2.82 2.03
N ARG A 61 13.76 -1.52 2.06
CA ARG A 61 14.49 -0.91 3.19
C ARG A 61 13.58 -0.34 4.27
N ASP A 62 12.31 -0.03 3.96
CA ASP A 62 11.38 0.57 4.90
C ASP A 62 10.29 -0.40 5.35
N ALA A 63 9.63 -0.03 6.44
CA ALA A 63 8.57 -0.82 7.04
C ALA A 63 7.32 -0.96 6.14
N TYR A 64 7.11 -0.01 5.23
CA TYR A 64 6.00 -0.02 4.29
C TYR A 64 6.12 -1.22 3.33
N TRP A 65 7.19 -1.23 2.53
CA TRP A 65 7.44 -2.27 1.55
C TRP A 65 7.74 -3.64 2.18
N LEU A 66 8.32 -3.66 3.41
CA LEU A 66 8.43 -4.90 4.19
C LEU A 66 7.06 -5.48 4.54
N SER A 67 6.08 -4.63 4.85
CA SER A 67 4.72 -5.10 5.15
C SER A 67 4.02 -5.66 3.91
N VAL A 68 4.16 -5.01 2.76
CA VAL A 68 3.68 -5.52 1.47
C VAL A 68 4.36 -6.86 1.14
N ASN A 69 5.68 -6.94 1.31
CA ASN A 69 6.47 -8.16 1.06
C ASN A 69 5.99 -9.33 1.93
N GLN A 70 5.77 -9.11 3.22
CA GLN A 70 5.26 -10.18 4.10
C GLN A 70 3.89 -10.68 3.64
N GLY A 71 2.96 -9.79 3.34
CA GLY A 71 1.63 -10.19 2.87
C GLY A 71 1.69 -10.99 1.58
N MET A 72 2.53 -10.58 0.63
CA MET A 72 2.71 -11.28 -0.63
C MET A 72 3.35 -12.66 -0.44
N VAL A 73 4.36 -12.78 0.43
CA VAL A 73 5.03 -14.05 0.77
C VAL A 73 4.06 -15.05 1.42
N GLU A 74 3.22 -14.57 2.34
CA GLU A 74 2.22 -15.42 3.00
C GLU A 74 1.19 -15.94 2.01
N GLU A 75 0.73 -15.07 1.13
CA GLU A 75 -0.25 -15.45 0.13
C GLU A 75 0.34 -16.38 -0.93
N ALA A 76 1.60 -16.18 -1.33
CA ALA A 76 2.31 -17.09 -2.23
C ALA A 76 2.38 -18.52 -1.65
N LYS A 77 2.70 -18.62 -0.37
CA LYS A 77 2.71 -19.93 0.33
C LYS A 77 1.31 -20.54 0.42
N ARG A 78 0.30 -19.75 0.74
CA ARG A 78 -1.10 -20.22 0.84
C ARG A 78 -1.64 -20.74 -0.48
N LEU A 79 -1.31 -20.06 -1.59
CA LEU A 79 -1.79 -20.42 -2.92
C LEU A 79 -0.91 -21.48 -3.61
N GLY A 80 0.27 -21.79 -3.06
CA GLY A 80 1.19 -22.74 -3.66
C GLY A 80 1.81 -22.23 -4.96
N VAL A 81 2.20 -20.92 -5.00
CA VAL A 81 2.86 -20.31 -6.16
C VAL A 81 4.31 -19.97 -5.86
N THR A 82 5.17 -20.07 -6.88
CA THR A 82 6.55 -19.60 -6.80
C THR A 82 6.55 -18.08 -6.95
N LEU A 83 7.30 -17.40 -6.09
CA LEU A 83 7.44 -15.94 -6.13
C LEU A 83 8.92 -15.58 -6.19
N ARG A 84 9.31 -14.74 -7.15
CA ARG A 84 10.63 -14.11 -7.27
C ARG A 84 10.48 -12.63 -7.10
N ILE A 85 11.40 -11.99 -6.38
CA ILE A 85 11.30 -10.58 -6.02
C ILE A 85 12.59 -9.86 -6.37
N HIS A 86 12.49 -8.74 -7.07
CA HIS A 86 13.57 -7.82 -7.34
C HIS A 86 13.24 -6.44 -6.76
N GLU A 87 14.26 -5.71 -6.35
CA GLU A 87 14.14 -4.32 -5.91
C GLU A 87 15.02 -3.40 -6.74
N ALA A 88 14.48 -2.26 -7.14
CA ALA A 88 15.18 -1.30 -8.00
C ALA A 88 16.24 -0.48 -7.26
N GLY A 89 16.17 -0.43 -5.92
CA GLY A 89 17.09 0.35 -5.08
C GLY A 89 16.58 1.73 -4.67
N GLY A 90 15.39 2.16 -5.13
CA GLY A 90 14.74 3.41 -4.74
C GLY A 90 13.86 4.02 -5.84
N TYR A 91 13.18 5.09 -5.50
CA TYR A 91 12.25 5.77 -6.43
C TYR A 91 12.95 6.50 -7.59
N GLY A 92 14.25 6.76 -7.51
CA GLY A 92 15.03 7.30 -8.62
C GLY A 92 15.53 6.27 -9.64
N ALA A 93 15.27 4.98 -9.43
CA ALA A 93 15.88 3.89 -10.21
C ALA A 93 14.97 3.40 -11.37
N LEU A 94 14.44 4.34 -12.17
CA LEU A 94 13.55 4.03 -13.29
C LEU A 94 14.20 3.12 -14.35
N ALA A 95 15.48 3.36 -14.67
CA ALA A 95 16.21 2.56 -15.66
C ALA A 95 16.39 1.12 -15.18
N GLU A 96 16.70 0.91 -13.91
CA GLU A 96 16.82 -0.40 -13.30
C GLU A 96 15.49 -1.15 -13.35
N GLN A 97 14.38 -0.50 -13.01
CA GLN A 97 13.08 -1.17 -13.02
C GLN A 97 12.62 -1.55 -14.44
N ARG A 98 12.98 -0.76 -15.48
CA ARG A 98 12.78 -1.16 -16.88
C ARG A 98 13.56 -2.44 -17.25
N GLN A 99 14.80 -2.58 -16.77
CA GLN A 99 15.60 -3.81 -16.98
C GLN A 99 14.99 -5.00 -16.24
N GLN A 100 14.49 -4.79 -15.03
CA GLN A 100 13.85 -5.85 -14.23
C GLN A 100 12.56 -6.38 -14.86
N LEU A 101 11.79 -5.55 -15.58
CA LEU A 101 10.65 -6.03 -16.39
C LEU A 101 11.10 -7.08 -17.41
N GLN A 102 12.21 -6.84 -18.11
CA GLN A 102 12.80 -7.79 -19.07
C GLN A 102 13.40 -9.01 -18.37
N GLN A 103 13.99 -8.82 -17.20
CA GLN A 103 14.54 -9.91 -16.39
C GLN A 103 13.44 -10.90 -15.97
N CYS A 104 12.28 -10.44 -15.50
CA CYS A 104 11.15 -11.32 -15.16
C CYS A 104 10.73 -12.21 -16.35
N VAL A 105 10.76 -11.66 -17.57
CA VAL A 105 10.48 -12.41 -18.80
C VAL A 105 11.53 -13.48 -19.04
N SER A 106 12.82 -13.12 -18.97
CA SER A 106 13.94 -14.05 -19.22
C SER A 106 14.04 -15.16 -18.15
N GLU A 107 13.58 -14.90 -16.95
CA GLU A 107 13.51 -15.86 -15.84
C GLU A 107 12.32 -16.85 -15.98
N GLY A 108 11.48 -16.71 -17.01
CA GLY A 108 10.35 -17.59 -17.26
C GLY A 108 9.21 -17.44 -16.26
N SER A 109 8.90 -16.21 -15.87
CA SER A 109 7.73 -15.92 -15.03
C SER A 109 6.43 -15.99 -15.84
N ASP A 110 5.29 -16.24 -15.18
CA ASP A 110 3.96 -16.23 -15.80
C ASP A 110 3.32 -14.83 -15.77
N ALA A 111 3.73 -13.97 -14.83
CA ALA A 111 3.22 -12.62 -14.68
C ALA A 111 4.17 -11.74 -13.86
N ILE A 112 3.98 -10.43 -13.94
CA ILE A 112 4.74 -9.41 -13.22
C ILE A 112 3.81 -8.63 -12.31
N LEU A 113 4.16 -8.49 -11.01
CA LEU A 113 3.54 -7.64 -10.02
C LEU A 113 4.43 -6.41 -9.84
N LEU A 114 3.98 -5.24 -10.28
CA LEU A 114 4.80 -4.04 -10.40
C LEU A 114 4.45 -2.99 -9.35
N GLY A 115 5.28 -2.86 -8.31
CA GLY A 115 5.35 -1.68 -7.45
C GLY A 115 6.19 -0.61 -8.16
N ALA A 116 5.54 0.24 -8.94
CA ALA A 116 6.21 1.18 -9.84
C ALA A 116 7.01 2.25 -9.09
N VAL A 117 8.22 2.55 -9.55
CA VAL A 117 9.03 3.66 -9.02
C VAL A 117 8.55 5.03 -9.50
N SER A 118 7.81 5.07 -10.62
CA SER A 118 7.27 6.30 -11.21
C SER A 118 5.87 6.04 -11.77
N TYR A 119 5.03 7.08 -11.77
CA TYR A 119 3.72 7.05 -12.43
C TYR A 119 3.86 6.97 -13.95
N ASP A 120 4.79 7.77 -14.49
CA ASP A 120 5.12 7.82 -15.90
C ASP A 120 6.48 7.16 -16.18
N GLY A 121 6.71 6.83 -17.44
CA GLY A 121 8.03 6.40 -17.92
C GLY A 121 8.28 4.89 -17.87
N LEU A 122 7.32 4.08 -17.45
CA LEU A 122 7.34 2.63 -17.58
C LEU A 122 6.43 2.11 -18.72
N ASP A 123 5.66 3.01 -19.36
CA ASP A 123 4.61 2.69 -20.34
C ASP A 123 5.13 1.83 -21.48
N GLU A 124 6.25 2.22 -22.09
CA GLU A 124 6.87 1.47 -23.19
C GLU A 124 7.31 0.08 -22.75
N ALA A 125 7.98 -0.01 -21.60
CA ALA A 125 8.50 -1.28 -21.08
C ALA A 125 7.37 -2.23 -20.65
N ILE A 126 6.28 -1.69 -20.07
CA ILE A 126 5.08 -2.47 -19.73
C ILE A 126 4.38 -2.95 -21.00
N SER A 127 4.17 -2.07 -21.98
CA SER A 127 3.49 -2.39 -23.24
C SER A 127 4.27 -3.39 -24.09
N ALA A 128 5.60 -3.37 -24.02
CA ALA A 128 6.48 -4.31 -24.73
C ALA A 128 6.58 -5.68 -24.01
N SER A 129 6.11 -5.80 -22.77
CA SER A 129 6.18 -7.06 -22.03
C SER A 129 5.24 -8.11 -22.62
N PRO A 130 5.73 -9.33 -22.97
CA PRO A 130 4.87 -10.44 -23.36
C PRO A 130 4.08 -11.02 -22.19
N LEU A 131 4.46 -10.68 -20.95
CA LEU A 131 3.78 -11.16 -19.75
C LEU A 131 2.72 -10.15 -19.31
N PRO A 132 1.60 -10.60 -18.71
CA PRO A 132 0.67 -9.71 -18.07
C PRO A 132 1.32 -9.00 -16.89
N VAL A 133 1.16 -7.67 -16.82
CA VAL A 133 1.65 -6.82 -15.73
C VAL A 133 0.48 -6.38 -14.88
N PHE A 134 0.64 -6.48 -13.56
CA PHE A 134 -0.32 -6.10 -12.52
C PHE A 134 0.28 -4.99 -11.66
N GLY A 135 -0.47 -3.91 -11.44
CA GLY A 135 -0.03 -2.81 -10.57
C GLY A 135 -0.14 -3.19 -9.09
N LEU A 136 0.85 -2.79 -8.32
CA LEU A 136 0.97 -3.03 -6.89
C LEU A 136 1.22 -1.73 -6.14
N VAL A 137 0.32 -1.33 -5.24
CA VAL A 137 0.45 -0.16 -4.33
C VAL A 137 0.46 1.17 -5.07
N ASN A 138 1.55 1.47 -5.77
CA ASN A 138 1.72 2.72 -6.51
C ASN A 138 0.84 2.72 -7.77
N ASP A 139 0.10 3.80 -7.96
CA ASP A 139 -0.79 3.92 -9.11
C ASP A 139 0.00 4.03 -10.42
N LEU A 140 -0.64 3.61 -11.49
CA LEU A 140 -0.19 3.63 -12.86
C LEU A 140 -1.34 4.15 -13.75
N PRO A 141 -1.05 4.71 -14.93
CA PRO A 141 -2.09 5.14 -15.85
C PRO A 141 -3.14 4.05 -16.11
N ALA A 142 -4.40 4.49 -16.24
CA ALA A 142 -5.52 3.58 -16.50
C ALA A 142 -5.30 2.84 -17.84
N GLY A 143 -5.61 1.54 -17.86
CA GLY A 143 -5.49 0.71 -19.06
C GLY A 143 -4.07 0.23 -19.39
N LEU A 144 -3.04 0.72 -18.69
CA LEU A 144 -1.64 0.32 -18.93
C LEU A 144 -1.36 -1.11 -18.45
N VAL A 145 -1.97 -1.51 -17.34
CA VAL A 145 -1.78 -2.83 -16.71
C VAL A 145 -3.08 -3.63 -16.71
N LYS A 146 -2.98 -4.94 -16.55
CA LYS A 146 -4.15 -5.85 -16.58
C LYS A 146 -5.09 -5.65 -15.41
N ALA A 147 -4.54 -5.34 -14.23
CA ALA A 147 -5.29 -5.06 -13.02
C ALA A 147 -4.38 -4.36 -12.01
N LYS A 148 -4.96 -3.74 -10.97
CA LYS A 148 -4.22 -3.00 -9.94
C LYS A 148 -4.75 -3.31 -8.56
N VAL A 149 -3.85 -3.47 -7.60
CA VAL A 149 -4.15 -3.46 -6.17
C VAL A 149 -3.46 -2.28 -5.50
N GLY A 150 -4.23 -1.44 -4.84
CA GLY A 150 -3.74 -0.26 -4.13
C GLY A 150 -4.88 0.46 -3.44
N VAL A 151 -4.65 1.71 -3.09
CA VAL A 151 -5.65 2.62 -2.53
C VAL A 151 -5.64 3.95 -3.30
N SER A 152 -6.71 4.71 -3.17
CA SER A 152 -6.73 6.08 -3.69
C SER A 152 -5.84 7.00 -2.85
N TRP A 153 -4.67 7.37 -3.36
CA TRP A 153 -3.77 8.31 -2.69
C TRP A 153 -4.39 9.72 -2.57
N TYR A 154 -5.27 10.09 -3.49
CA TYR A 154 -6.10 11.28 -3.36
C TYR A 154 -6.97 11.20 -2.10
N GLN A 155 -7.65 10.06 -1.87
CA GLN A 155 -8.46 9.84 -0.67
C GLN A 155 -7.62 9.85 0.61
N MET A 156 -6.36 9.35 0.56
CA MET A 156 -5.43 9.44 1.70
C MET A 156 -5.16 10.90 2.10
N GLY A 157 -4.95 11.78 1.13
CA GLY A 157 -4.83 13.22 1.36
C GLY A 157 -6.13 13.85 1.84
N TRP A 158 -7.22 13.59 1.12
CA TRP A 158 -8.53 14.13 1.40
C TRP A 158 -9.04 13.81 2.81
N GLN A 159 -8.90 12.57 3.25
CA GLN A 159 -9.33 12.16 4.59
C GLN A 159 -8.57 12.90 5.70
N MET A 160 -7.26 13.13 5.54
CA MET A 160 -6.49 13.94 6.51
C MET A 160 -6.90 15.40 6.48
N GLY A 161 -7.18 15.95 5.29
CA GLY A 161 -7.75 17.31 5.14
C GLY A 161 -9.10 17.41 5.84
N GLN A 162 -10.02 16.49 5.58
CA GLN A 162 -11.35 16.45 6.20
C GLN A 162 -11.28 16.23 7.73
N TRP A 163 -10.30 15.45 8.20
CA TRP A 163 -10.07 15.27 9.64
C TRP A 163 -9.76 16.61 10.33
N LEU A 164 -8.93 17.44 9.69
CA LEU A 164 -8.60 18.77 10.17
C LEU A 164 -9.77 19.75 9.99
N ALA A 165 -10.43 19.76 8.82
CA ALA A 165 -11.53 20.66 8.51
C ALA A 165 -12.70 20.54 9.50
N LYS A 166 -13.01 19.31 9.93
CA LYS A 166 -14.03 19.04 10.96
C LYS A 166 -13.67 19.66 12.33
N ARG A 167 -12.39 19.85 12.63
CA ARG A 167 -11.89 20.43 13.88
C ARG A 167 -11.69 21.94 13.80
N HIS A 168 -11.55 22.45 12.58
CA HIS A 168 -11.34 23.85 12.27
C HIS A 168 -12.31 24.31 11.16
N PRO A 169 -13.64 24.29 11.40
CA PRO A 169 -14.61 24.69 10.39
C PRO A 169 -14.49 26.19 10.05
N ALA A 170 -15.14 26.60 8.95
CA ALA A 170 -15.23 28.00 8.58
C ALA A 170 -15.69 28.88 9.75
N GLY A 171 -15.03 30.03 9.94
CA GLY A 171 -15.32 30.93 11.05
C GLY A 171 -14.59 30.66 12.37
N SER A 172 -13.90 29.49 12.49
CA SER A 172 -12.98 29.26 13.62
C SER A 172 -11.68 30.06 13.45
N PRO A 173 -10.89 30.26 14.53
CA PRO A 173 -9.56 30.85 14.40
C PRO A 173 -8.71 30.11 13.36
N PRO A 174 -8.02 30.84 12.45
CA PRO A 174 -7.20 30.21 11.42
C PRO A 174 -6.07 29.39 12.01
N VAL A 175 -5.81 28.22 11.42
CA VAL A 175 -4.67 27.36 11.77
C VAL A 175 -3.80 27.12 10.54
N THR A 176 -2.50 26.98 10.77
CA THR A 176 -1.47 26.81 9.74
C THR A 176 -1.04 25.35 9.63
N VAL A 177 -0.87 24.88 8.40
CA VAL A 177 -0.47 23.50 8.10
C VAL A 177 0.70 23.50 7.12
N ALA A 178 1.69 22.65 7.39
CA ALA A 178 2.70 22.24 6.42
C ALA A 178 2.43 20.81 5.95
N LEU A 179 2.51 20.57 4.63
CA LEU A 179 2.28 19.28 4.01
C LEU A 179 3.59 18.68 3.49
N PHE A 180 3.82 17.38 3.76
CA PHE A 180 4.98 16.60 3.31
C PHE A 180 4.50 15.36 2.53
N PRO A 181 4.12 15.52 1.25
CA PRO A 181 3.48 14.46 0.48
C PRO A 181 4.45 13.34 0.07
N GLY A 182 5.76 13.55 0.13
CA GLY A 182 6.79 12.65 -0.35
C GLY A 182 7.42 13.10 -1.68
N PRO A 183 8.04 12.18 -2.44
CA PRO A 183 8.70 12.53 -3.70
C PRO A 183 7.70 12.92 -4.79
N GLN A 184 8.09 13.89 -5.61
CA GLN A 184 7.36 14.24 -6.81
C GLN A 184 7.50 13.12 -7.86
N ALA A 185 6.50 12.95 -8.71
CA ALA A 185 6.46 11.98 -9.81
C ALA A 185 6.39 10.48 -9.39
N SER A 186 6.36 10.12 -8.10
CA SER A 186 5.98 8.75 -7.73
C SER A 186 4.46 8.53 -7.83
N GLY A 187 4.05 7.34 -8.22
CA GLY A 187 2.67 7.02 -8.59
C GLY A 187 1.60 7.11 -7.50
N GLY A 188 1.94 7.55 -6.30
CA GLY A 188 0.98 7.78 -5.22
C GLY A 188 1.01 9.22 -4.75
N ASN A 189 2.21 9.72 -4.46
CA ASN A 189 2.40 11.01 -3.78
C ASN A 189 1.91 12.21 -4.58
N ASN A 190 1.85 12.12 -5.90
CA ASN A 190 1.29 13.18 -6.76
C ASN A 190 -0.17 13.51 -6.45
N PHE A 191 -0.93 12.54 -5.91
CA PHE A 191 -2.36 12.70 -5.66
C PHE A 191 -2.69 13.10 -4.22
N VAL A 192 -1.75 12.95 -3.27
CA VAL A 192 -1.96 13.30 -1.85
C VAL A 192 -2.23 14.80 -1.66
N GLU A 193 -1.46 15.65 -2.33
CA GLU A 193 -1.57 17.11 -2.17
C GLU A 193 -2.91 17.65 -2.70
N PRO A 194 -3.36 17.38 -3.94
CA PRO A 194 -4.67 17.83 -4.39
C PRO A 194 -5.79 17.26 -3.51
N GLY A 195 -5.72 15.99 -3.09
CA GLY A 195 -6.71 15.45 -2.16
C GLY A 195 -6.73 16.19 -0.83
N PHE A 196 -5.58 16.52 -0.26
CA PHE A 196 -5.50 17.30 0.98
C PHE A 196 -6.05 18.71 0.81
N ALA A 197 -5.71 19.38 -0.31
CA ALA A 197 -6.20 20.73 -0.61
C ALA A 197 -7.73 20.76 -0.70
N ASP A 198 -8.33 19.83 -1.45
CA ASP A 198 -9.78 19.70 -1.55
C ASP A 198 -10.41 19.32 -0.20
N GLY A 199 -9.70 18.51 0.60
CA GLY A 199 -10.16 18.12 1.93
C GLY A 199 -10.26 19.25 2.94
N ILE A 200 -9.47 20.29 2.79
CA ILE A 200 -9.50 21.50 3.67
C ILE A 200 -10.30 22.64 3.09
N GLU A 201 -10.84 22.51 1.88
CA GLU A 201 -11.61 23.57 1.24
C GLU A 201 -12.79 24.02 2.12
N GLY A 202 -13.05 25.32 2.16
CA GLY A 202 -14.13 25.91 2.95
C GLY A 202 -13.92 25.85 4.48
N SER A 203 -12.72 25.50 4.96
CA SER A 203 -12.37 25.47 6.39
C SER A 203 -11.51 26.67 6.82
N ALA A 204 -11.16 26.75 8.11
CA ALA A 204 -10.24 27.76 8.65
C ALA A 204 -8.75 27.37 8.51
N ILE A 205 -8.43 26.38 7.69
CA ILE A 205 -7.07 25.85 7.54
C ILE A 205 -6.34 26.59 6.42
N ARG A 206 -5.07 26.93 6.70
CA ARG A 206 -4.16 27.55 5.73
C ARG A 206 -2.98 26.62 5.47
N LEU A 207 -2.88 26.07 4.27
CA LEU A 207 -1.68 25.38 3.81
C LEU A 207 -0.59 26.43 3.53
N VAL A 208 0.42 26.51 4.42
CA VAL A 208 1.47 27.54 4.32
C VAL A 208 2.69 27.08 3.54
N THR A 209 2.89 25.78 3.43
CA THR A 209 3.98 25.21 2.63
C THR A 209 3.75 23.73 2.30
N THR A 210 4.21 23.33 1.12
CA THR A 210 4.33 21.91 0.74
C THR A 210 5.81 21.58 0.52
N ALA A 211 6.37 20.68 1.33
CA ALA A 211 7.76 20.28 1.28
C ALA A 211 7.89 18.89 0.64
N ARG A 212 8.37 18.84 -0.62
CA ARG A 212 8.50 17.62 -1.41
C ARG A 212 9.94 17.09 -1.35
N GLY A 213 10.09 15.79 -1.23
CA GLY A 213 11.38 15.12 -1.25
C GLY A 213 11.23 13.62 -1.03
N ASP A 214 12.28 12.88 -1.33
CA ASP A 214 12.31 11.42 -1.16
C ASP A 214 11.95 10.99 0.28
N ASN A 215 11.34 9.82 0.41
CA ASN A 215 10.94 9.21 1.69
C ASN A 215 12.14 8.63 2.46
N SER A 216 13.34 9.17 2.29
CA SER A 216 14.49 8.87 3.15
C SER A 216 14.42 9.69 4.44
N ARG A 217 14.88 9.11 5.56
CA ARG A 217 14.88 9.80 6.87
C ARG A 217 15.73 11.07 6.86
N GLU A 218 16.83 11.08 6.11
CA GLU A 218 17.74 12.21 6.01
C GLU A 218 17.10 13.39 5.28
N ILE A 219 16.52 13.16 4.12
CA ILE A 219 15.84 14.19 3.33
C ILE A 219 14.64 14.74 4.09
N GLN A 220 13.80 13.86 4.63
CA GLN A 220 12.64 14.29 5.41
C GLN A 220 13.03 15.07 6.66
N ARG A 221 14.14 14.72 7.34
CA ARG A 221 14.66 15.49 8.46
C ARG A 221 15.05 16.90 8.05
N THR A 222 15.81 17.04 6.96
CA THR A 222 16.19 18.34 6.43
C THR A 222 14.97 19.21 6.12
N LEU A 223 13.97 18.64 5.44
CA LEU A 223 12.73 19.34 5.11
C LEU A 223 11.95 19.79 6.35
N VAL A 224 11.80 18.90 7.34
CA VAL A 224 11.12 19.21 8.61
C VAL A 224 11.86 20.30 9.36
N GLN A 225 13.19 20.23 9.48
CA GLN A 225 13.99 21.25 10.17
C GLN A 225 13.88 22.60 9.51
N GLN A 226 13.96 22.67 8.17
CA GLN A 226 13.78 23.90 7.40
C GLN A 226 12.38 24.48 7.56
N THR A 227 11.36 23.63 7.55
CA THR A 227 9.96 24.06 7.73
C THR A 227 9.75 24.64 9.13
N LEU A 228 10.22 23.97 10.17
CA LEU A 228 10.12 24.43 11.56
C LEU A 228 10.89 25.73 11.82
N ALA A 229 11.97 25.99 11.06
CA ALA A 229 12.73 27.24 11.14
C ALA A 229 11.99 28.40 10.44
N ARG A 230 11.37 28.14 9.28
CA ARG A 230 10.63 29.16 8.51
C ARG A 230 9.25 29.48 9.11
N HIS A 231 8.63 28.51 9.76
CA HIS A 231 7.29 28.60 10.35
C HIS A 231 7.32 28.20 11.83
N PRO A 232 7.89 29.04 12.71
CA PRO A 232 8.06 28.71 14.14
C PRO A 232 6.73 28.49 14.87
N ASP A 233 5.64 29.13 14.40
CA ASP A 233 4.30 29.06 15.00
C ASP A 233 3.36 28.10 14.25
N LEU A 234 3.91 27.14 13.49
CA LEU A 234 3.14 26.16 12.75
C LEU A 234 2.23 25.34 13.70
N ASP A 235 0.94 25.20 13.34
CA ASP A 235 -0.03 24.47 14.16
C ASP A 235 -0.01 22.97 13.87
N TYR A 236 0.08 22.59 12.58
CA TYR A 236 0.06 21.18 12.16
C TYR A 236 1.12 20.86 11.11
N LEU A 237 1.66 19.67 11.22
CA LEU A 237 2.48 19.01 10.21
C LEU A 237 1.75 17.76 9.75
N VAL A 238 1.41 17.69 8.46
CA VAL A 238 0.78 16.54 7.83
C VAL A 238 1.76 15.95 6.84
N GLY A 239 2.07 14.67 6.95
CA GLY A 239 3.05 14.08 6.03
C GLY A 239 2.95 12.58 5.91
N GLY A 240 3.71 12.02 4.97
CA GLY A 240 3.94 10.59 4.88
C GLY A 240 4.54 10.03 6.18
N ALA A 241 4.50 8.74 6.40
CA ALA A 241 4.92 8.12 7.65
C ALA A 241 6.35 8.51 8.07
N ILE A 242 7.30 8.58 7.13
CA ILE A 242 8.69 8.95 7.44
C ILE A 242 8.77 10.41 7.89
N ALA A 243 8.08 11.32 7.23
CA ALA A 243 8.02 12.74 7.64
C ALA A 243 7.41 12.88 9.03
N ALA A 244 6.30 12.18 9.32
CA ALA A 244 5.65 12.20 10.62
C ALA A 244 6.56 11.63 11.73
N GLU A 245 7.25 10.52 11.50
CA GLU A 245 8.21 9.93 12.44
C GLU A 245 9.38 10.89 12.74
N VAL A 246 9.90 11.52 11.70
CA VAL A 246 10.99 12.50 11.82
C VAL A 246 10.50 13.73 12.60
N ALA A 247 9.31 14.26 12.26
CA ALA A 247 8.73 15.40 12.95
C ALA A 247 8.55 15.14 14.45
N VAL A 248 8.04 13.96 14.83
CA VAL A 248 7.91 13.57 16.25
C VAL A 248 9.27 13.60 16.97
N ASN A 249 10.33 13.08 16.32
CA ASN A 249 11.67 13.08 16.89
C ASN A 249 12.27 14.49 17.02
N GLU A 250 12.15 15.32 15.97
CA GLU A 250 12.65 16.71 15.97
C GLU A 250 11.95 17.57 17.04
N LEU A 251 10.63 17.40 17.19
CA LEU A 251 9.87 18.10 18.23
C LEU A 251 10.27 17.66 19.64
N ALA A 252 10.52 16.37 19.84
CA ALA A 252 10.99 15.84 21.13
C ALA A 252 12.38 16.39 21.50
N GLN A 253 13.33 16.42 20.52
CA GLN A 253 14.67 16.97 20.75
C GLN A 253 14.64 18.48 21.08
N ARG A 254 13.70 19.22 20.51
CA ARG A 254 13.51 20.65 20.73
C ARG A 254 12.60 20.96 21.91
N GLN A 255 12.10 19.95 22.61
CA GLN A 255 11.15 20.09 23.72
C GLN A 255 9.90 20.92 23.35
N ARG A 256 9.39 20.71 22.12
CA ARG A 256 8.24 21.44 21.57
C ARG A 256 7.01 20.52 21.47
N ASP A 257 5.84 21.07 21.80
CA ASP A 257 4.54 20.40 21.69
C ASP A 257 3.80 20.75 20.38
N ARG A 258 4.35 21.67 19.58
CA ARG A 258 3.82 22.10 18.28
C ARG A 258 4.92 22.12 17.22
N PRO A 259 4.56 21.90 15.94
CA PRO A 259 3.22 21.56 15.42
C PRO A 259 2.73 20.20 15.89
N LYS A 260 1.40 20.00 15.86
CA LYS A 260 0.80 18.67 16.03
C LYS A 260 1.00 17.87 14.74
N VAL A 261 1.23 16.56 14.87
CA VAL A 261 1.64 15.69 13.76
C VAL A 261 0.51 14.76 13.33
N LEU A 262 0.25 14.70 12.02
CA LEU A 262 -0.64 13.73 11.37
C LEU A 262 0.13 12.97 10.29
N SER A 263 -0.33 11.74 9.98
CA SER A 263 0.29 10.93 8.94
C SER A 263 -0.70 10.52 7.85
N THR A 264 -0.31 10.71 6.59
CA THR A 264 -1.16 10.34 5.45
C THR A 264 -1.14 8.84 5.16
N TYR A 265 -0.13 8.09 5.62
CA TYR A 265 -0.10 6.64 5.56
C TYR A 265 0.58 6.05 6.81
N PHE A 266 0.56 4.73 6.95
CA PHE A 266 0.89 4.04 8.19
C PHE A 266 2.31 3.45 8.22
N SER A 267 2.84 3.25 9.43
CA SER A 267 4.08 2.53 9.70
C SER A 267 4.15 2.08 11.16
N HIS A 268 5.14 1.27 11.50
CA HIS A 268 5.43 0.92 12.90
C HIS A 268 5.73 2.14 13.77
N GLY A 269 6.40 3.16 13.20
CA GLY A 269 6.69 4.41 13.90
C GLY A 269 5.45 5.24 14.15
N VAL A 270 4.56 5.34 13.15
CA VAL A 270 3.25 6.00 13.29
C VAL A 270 2.37 5.29 14.31
N GLN A 271 2.31 3.96 14.30
CA GLN A 271 1.62 3.15 15.32
C GLN A 271 2.13 3.48 16.74
N ARG A 272 3.45 3.58 16.92
CA ARG A 272 4.04 4.01 18.20
C ARG A 272 3.71 5.47 18.53
N GLY A 273 3.67 6.33 17.52
CA GLY A 273 3.30 7.75 17.65
C GLY A 273 1.87 7.93 18.15
N LEU A 274 0.90 7.22 17.56
CA LEU A 274 -0.49 7.18 18.03
C LEU A 274 -0.57 6.70 19.49
N ARG A 275 0.11 5.59 19.81
CA ARG A 275 0.12 5.04 21.19
C ARG A 275 0.64 6.02 22.23
N ARG A 276 1.58 6.88 21.86
CA ARG A 276 2.20 7.88 22.74
C ARG A 276 1.52 9.26 22.67
N GLY A 277 0.44 9.42 21.89
CA GLY A 277 -0.22 10.70 21.65
C GLY A 277 0.66 11.74 20.96
N LYS A 278 1.71 11.30 20.23
CA LYS A 278 2.61 12.17 19.45
C LYS A 278 2.22 12.32 17.99
N VAL A 279 1.42 11.40 17.49
CA VAL A 279 0.68 11.49 16.23
C VAL A 279 -0.79 11.52 16.59
N LEU A 280 -1.56 12.51 16.10
CA LEU A 280 -2.97 12.68 16.45
C LEU A 280 -3.90 11.83 15.61
N ALA A 281 -3.59 11.70 14.34
CA ALA A 281 -4.33 10.84 13.41
C ALA A 281 -3.42 10.34 12.31
N ALA A 282 -3.79 9.19 11.75
CA ALA A 282 -3.11 8.60 10.61
C ALA A 282 -4.09 7.78 9.75
N ASN A 283 -3.83 7.70 8.44
CA ASN A 283 -4.49 6.70 7.62
C ASN A 283 -3.68 5.41 7.63
N SER A 284 -4.36 4.27 7.64
CA SER A 284 -3.79 2.97 7.31
C SER A 284 -4.38 2.48 6.00
N ASP A 285 -3.54 2.24 5.04
CA ASP A 285 -3.82 1.64 3.74
C ASP A 285 -3.57 0.12 3.74
N GLN A 286 -3.42 -0.47 4.93
CA GLN A 286 -3.34 -1.90 5.16
C GLN A 286 -2.32 -2.61 4.24
N MET A 287 -1.07 -2.19 4.31
CA MET A 287 0.01 -2.58 3.39
C MET A 287 0.21 -4.09 3.24
N ARG A 288 0.14 -4.85 4.36
CA ARG A 288 0.27 -6.30 4.32
C ARG A 288 -0.89 -6.94 3.56
N GLN A 289 -2.10 -6.38 3.73
CA GLN A 289 -3.29 -6.78 2.97
C GLN A 289 -3.16 -6.47 1.49
N GLN A 290 -2.58 -5.32 1.10
CA GLN A 290 -2.31 -5.00 -0.31
C GLN A 290 -1.40 -6.06 -0.95
N GLY A 291 -0.36 -6.51 -0.25
CA GLY A 291 0.52 -7.59 -0.73
C GLY A 291 -0.23 -8.90 -0.98
N ARG A 292 -1.10 -9.31 -0.04
CA ARG A 292 -1.95 -10.50 -0.20
C ARG A 292 -2.90 -10.35 -1.38
N LEU A 293 -3.61 -9.24 -1.46
CA LEU A 293 -4.59 -8.96 -2.52
C LEU A 293 -3.95 -8.96 -3.90
N ALA A 294 -2.77 -8.35 -4.06
CA ALA A 294 -2.11 -8.25 -5.35
C ALA A 294 -1.73 -9.63 -5.91
N LEU A 295 -1.18 -10.50 -5.06
CA LEU A 295 -0.85 -11.86 -5.48
C LEU A 295 -2.11 -12.67 -5.77
N ALA A 296 -3.12 -12.59 -4.91
CA ALA A 296 -4.39 -13.29 -5.08
C ALA A 296 -5.12 -12.83 -6.36
N GLN A 297 -5.12 -11.51 -6.67
CA GLN A 297 -5.70 -10.96 -7.89
C GLN A 297 -5.00 -11.49 -9.15
N ALA A 298 -3.68 -11.46 -9.17
CA ALA A 298 -2.91 -11.98 -10.30
C ALA A 298 -3.21 -13.46 -10.54
N VAL A 299 -3.22 -14.28 -9.49
CA VAL A 299 -3.56 -15.71 -9.58
C VAL A 299 -5.00 -15.90 -10.08
N CYS A 300 -5.97 -15.12 -9.58
CA CYS A 300 -7.35 -15.17 -10.05
C CYS A 300 -7.45 -14.97 -11.56
N LEU A 301 -6.84 -13.90 -12.08
CA LEU A 301 -6.87 -13.56 -13.50
C LEU A 301 -6.03 -14.49 -14.38
N LEU A 302 -4.98 -15.10 -13.86
CA LEU A 302 -4.19 -16.11 -14.58
C LEU A 302 -4.92 -17.46 -14.68
N GLN A 303 -5.73 -17.83 -13.69
CA GLN A 303 -6.55 -19.04 -13.72
C GLN A 303 -7.85 -18.84 -14.49
N SER A 304 -8.40 -17.63 -14.50
CA SER A 304 -9.70 -17.29 -15.08
C SER A 304 -9.62 -15.95 -15.82
N PRO A 305 -8.95 -15.87 -17.00
CA PRO A 305 -8.73 -14.62 -17.72
C PRO A 305 -10.02 -13.89 -18.11
N GLU A 306 -11.09 -14.65 -18.38
CA GLU A 306 -12.41 -14.13 -18.79
C GLU A 306 -13.35 -13.85 -17.59
N ALA A 307 -12.83 -13.97 -16.34
CA ALA A 307 -13.63 -13.71 -15.15
C ALA A 307 -14.13 -12.25 -15.12
N GLY A 308 -15.40 -12.08 -14.75
CA GLY A 308 -15.98 -10.76 -14.54
C GLY A 308 -15.49 -10.10 -13.23
N GLU A 309 -15.81 -8.81 -13.07
CA GLU A 309 -15.36 -7.96 -11.96
C GLU A 309 -15.78 -8.48 -10.56
N GLN A 310 -16.88 -9.22 -10.47
CA GLN A 310 -17.31 -9.82 -9.19
C GLN A 310 -16.44 -11.01 -8.77
N GLN A 311 -15.90 -11.75 -9.74
CA GLN A 311 -15.06 -12.91 -9.50
C GLN A 311 -13.58 -12.53 -9.35
N CYS A 312 -13.07 -11.70 -10.28
CA CYS A 312 -11.69 -11.23 -10.28
C CYS A 312 -11.66 -9.70 -10.50
N PRO A 313 -11.85 -8.89 -9.46
CA PRO A 313 -11.87 -7.42 -9.57
C PRO A 313 -10.55 -6.91 -10.16
N ARG A 314 -10.62 -6.00 -11.16
CA ARG A 314 -9.42 -5.50 -11.82
C ARG A 314 -8.79 -4.31 -11.12
N VAL A 315 -9.59 -3.46 -10.46
CA VAL A 315 -9.04 -2.38 -9.63
C VAL A 315 -9.67 -2.48 -8.25
N MET A 316 -8.85 -2.85 -7.28
CA MET A 316 -9.31 -3.03 -5.90
C MET A 316 -8.20 -2.73 -4.90
N GLY A 317 -8.57 -2.62 -3.65
CA GLY A 317 -7.63 -2.54 -2.54
C GLY A 317 -8.34 -2.65 -1.19
N PRO A 318 -7.59 -2.70 -0.10
CA PRO A 318 -8.20 -2.70 1.20
C PRO A 318 -8.81 -1.32 1.50
N PRO A 319 -9.84 -1.24 2.36
CA PRO A 319 -10.37 0.04 2.82
C PRO A 319 -9.31 0.88 3.52
N ILE A 320 -9.33 2.19 3.29
CA ILE A 320 -8.50 3.12 4.05
C ILE A 320 -9.12 3.31 5.44
N LEU A 321 -8.33 3.10 6.49
CA LEU A 321 -8.73 3.28 7.88
C LEU A 321 -8.15 4.60 8.41
N THR A 322 -9.00 5.56 8.78
CA THR A 322 -8.55 6.76 9.51
C THR A 322 -8.51 6.47 11.01
N LEU A 323 -7.33 6.57 11.60
CA LEU A 323 -7.02 6.16 12.95
C LEU A 323 -6.71 7.39 13.83
N GLU A 324 -7.34 7.46 15.01
CA GLU A 324 -7.00 8.41 16.09
C GLU A 324 -6.38 7.68 17.30
N ALA A 325 -6.32 6.36 17.24
CA ALA A 325 -5.72 5.49 18.23
C ALA A 325 -4.89 4.39 17.56
N PRO A 326 -3.95 3.76 18.25
CA PRO A 326 -3.20 2.65 17.70
C PRO A 326 -4.12 1.48 17.38
N LEU A 327 -3.84 0.77 16.28
CA LEU A 327 -4.53 -0.48 15.97
C LEU A 327 -4.27 -1.51 17.06
N ALA A 328 -5.32 -2.15 17.57
CA ALA A 328 -5.21 -3.25 18.52
C ALA A 328 -4.54 -4.47 17.88
N ASN A 329 -4.93 -4.76 16.63
CA ASN A 329 -4.33 -5.80 15.80
C ASN A 329 -3.88 -5.22 14.45
N PRO A 330 -2.58 -4.93 14.26
CA PRO A 330 -2.08 -4.32 13.04
C PRO A 330 -1.70 -5.33 11.94
N THR A 331 -2.09 -6.60 12.03
CA THR A 331 -1.62 -7.68 11.14
C THR A 331 -1.94 -7.48 9.66
N ASP A 332 -2.99 -6.74 9.31
CA ASP A 332 -3.30 -6.41 7.91
C ASP A 332 -2.51 -5.18 7.42
N SER A 333 -2.03 -4.36 8.35
CA SER A 333 -1.32 -3.13 8.05
C SER A 333 0.19 -3.28 8.10
N LEU A 334 0.72 -3.98 9.11
CA LEU A 334 2.15 -3.99 9.42
C LEU A 334 2.77 -5.39 9.35
N SER A 335 4.03 -5.44 8.96
CA SER A 335 4.84 -6.65 9.08
C SER A 335 5.12 -6.98 10.55
N ASP A 336 5.38 -8.25 10.82
CA ASP A 336 5.84 -8.69 12.14
C ASP A 336 7.20 -8.06 12.46
N GLY A 337 7.43 -7.69 13.72
CA GLY A 337 8.66 -6.97 14.10
C GLY A 337 9.97 -7.74 13.84
N THR A 338 9.89 -9.05 13.64
CA THR A 338 11.02 -9.94 13.31
C THR A 338 11.11 -10.27 11.83
N PHE A 339 10.13 -9.87 11.02
CA PHE A 339 10.13 -10.16 9.58
C PHE A 339 11.35 -9.52 8.90
N ARG A 340 11.95 -10.26 7.99
CA ARG A 340 13.07 -9.81 7.15
C ARG A 340 12.67 -9.93 5.69
N PRO A 341 13.27 -9.12 4.79
CA PRO A 341 12.98 -9.20 3.36
C PRO A 341 13.12 -10.62 2.84
N VAL A 342 12.12 -11.08 2.10
CA VAL A 342 12.14 -12.35 1.40
C VAL A 342 12.15 -12.08 -0.09
N TYR A 343 13.14 -12.62 -0.78
CA TYR A 343 13.34 -12.41 -2.22
C TYR A 343 12.86 -13.60 -3.07
N ARG A 344 12.57 -14.72 -2.44
CA ARG A 344 12.09 -15.90 -3.14
C ARG A 344 11.20 -16.77 -2.24
N VAL A 345 10.09 -17.21 -2.80
CA VAL A 345 9.28 -18.30 -2.27
C VAL A 345 9.29 -19.40 -3.32
N GLY A 346 9.74 -20.62 -2.97
CA GLY A 346 9.69 -21.79 -3.82
C GLY A 346 8.53 -22.67 -3.39
N VAL A 347 7.87 -23.31 -4.35
CA VAL A 347 7.04 -24.49 -4.09
C VAL A 347 7.95 -25.68 -4.35
N ASP A 348 8.32 -26.40 -3.30
CA ASP A 348 9.07 -27.62 -3.48
C ASP A 348 8.22 -28.64 -4.26
N ALA A 349 8.88 -29.44 -5.13
CA ALA A 349 8.21 -30.43 -5.97
C ALA A 349 7.42 -31.51 -5.17
N SER A 350 7.49 -31.45 -3.84
CA SER A 350 6.78 -32.30 -2.88
C SER A 350 5.46 -31.68 -2.36
N GLY A 351 5.11 -30.43 -2.72
CA GLY A 351 3.84 -29.82 -2.29
C GLY A 351 3.75 -29.49 -0.79
N ASN A 352 4.89 -29.38 -0.09
CA ASN A 352 4.99 -28.98 1.31
C ASN A 352 5.67 -27.60 1.46
#